data_ff0abdfe852175b034fc7bfee0e700e0
#
_entry.id   ff0abdfe852175b034fc7bfee0e700e0
#
_cell.length_a   1.000
_cell.length_b   1.000
_cell.length_c   1.000
_cell.angle_alpha   90.00
_cell.angle_beta   90.00
_cell.angle_gamma   90.00
#
_symmetry.space_group_name_H-M   'P 1'
#
loop_
_entity.id
_entity.type
_entity.pdbx_description
1 polymer ?
#
loop_
_entity_poly.entity_id
_entity_poly.type
_entity_poly.pdbx_seq_one_letter_code
_entity_poly.pdbx_strand_id
1 'polypeptide(L)'
;MMKRILTVVFLVGTLLPLSAQVGEKSLNRRYQNEIRDSLAQVVSERGREMQRTAENLLTALPNNEKLYDESYMTVEAELIDTVYTDGTMHLDLLYRISYNCRHLEGWTDDYPLGAFDVDSSNSCRAICRLTKRFVETTLRDVATAGREVDITISSSADGTEFSTKMPYDGRYGDFRYCPTTFNGERVRISVDRATGISNNCQLAYLRTQSVKAFLEENIEALKKTRNRYQFVTQSYKDSINTHYYRRSSIEIRFYDVFASTVQHMQQTRIQDDHVDYNIPVTSVKNEDMYVLIIANENYGCSRIPDVPYALNDGELMREYLVKALGVPERQVKVLKNATMQDIEQEGIHWLAELSQAVAGKKGEETVATANILIYFAGHGFVDLDGVAYLMPTGINTANIESLQAGKKGNQGFDIVLSKKESKRLAEQCLSIEGLCSRFNAKVLPVKNLTLVVDASFNGTGRDGKPLVRSDRKDEGKKRRKPTLRSDVVAMLAADYSKTAFAFDQHQHGFLTYFLLKEVKLQGDNIFRLTYQDLFEEVARKLGKESALQNRWQEAIGIAGGKYKEGWQQLKIKN
;
A
#
# COMPACT_ATOMS: atom_id res chain seq x y z
N MET A 1 -3.20 34.13 -38.86
CA MET A 1 -4.28 34.07 -37.86
C MET A 1 -4.13 32.83 -37.00
N MET A 2 -2.93 32.52 -36.50
CA MET A 2 -2.62 31.28 -35.76
C MET A 2 -1.43 31.52 -34.81
N LYS A 3 -1.53 32.53 -33.92
CA LYS A 3 -0.50 32.87 -32.91
C LYS A 3 -1.07 33.52 -31.63
N ARG A 4 -2.37 33.27 -31.28
CA ARG A 4 -2.99 33.88 -30.07
C ARG A 4 -3.76 32.90 -29.19
N ILE A 5 -3.52 31.60 -29.26
CA ILE A 5 -4.19 30.60 -28.39
C ILE A 5 -3.22 29.92 -27.40
N LEU A 6 -1.94 30.25 -27.43
CA LEU A 6 -0.96 29.57 -26.56
C LEU A 6 -0.54 30.35 -25.30
N THR A 7 -1.20 31.43 -24.95
CA THR A 7 -0.78 32.30 -23.81
C THR A 7 -1.79 32.38 -22.66
N VAL A 8 -2.87 31.60 -22.68
CA VAL A 8 -3.90 31.65 -21.61
C VAL A 8 -3.87 30.43 -20.67
N VAL A 9 -3.10 29.37 -21.00
CA VAL A 9 -3.03 28.16 -20.16
C VAL A 9 -1.94 28.22 -19.08
N PHE A 10 -1.08 29.24 -19.09
CA PHE A 10 0.08 29.31 -18.16
C PHE A 10 -0.10 30.23 -16.95
N LEU A 11 -1.29 30.79 -16.71
CA LEU A 11 -1.49 31.77 -15.61
C LEU A 11 -2.54 31.38 -14.56
N VAL A 12 -3.04 30.17 -14.56
CA VAL A 12 -3.92 29.63 -13.48
C VAL A 12 -3.18 28.70 -12.51
N GLY A 13 -1.91 28.36 -12.81
CA GLY A 13 -1.11 27.41 -12.02
C GLY A 13 -0.37 28.00 -10.78
N THR A 14 -0.49 29.28 -10.45
CA THR A 14 0.45 29.90 -9.49
C THR A 14 -0.16 30.54 -8.24
N LEU A 15 -1.39 30.26 -7.87
CA LEU A 15 -2.00 30.80 -6.64
C LEU A 15 -2.77 29.75 -5.81
N LEU A 16 -2.33 28.48 -5.80
CA LEU A 16 -2.75 27.57 -4.75
C LEU A 16 -1.83 27.77 -3.53
N PRO A 17 -2.37 27.87 -2.32
CA PRO A 17 -1.55 27.97 -1.11
C PRO A 17 -0.65 26.74 -0.98
N LEU A 18 0.56 26.92 -0.44
CA LEU A 18 1.59 25.86 -0.31
C LEU A 18 1.04 24.57 0.35
N SER A 19 0.06 24.71 1.25
CA SER A 19 -0.65 23.61 1.92
C SER A 19 -1.49 22.74 0.95
N ALA A 20 -2.15 23.36 -0.03
CA ALA A 20 -2.93 22.63 -1.03
C ALA A 20 -2.01 21.85 -1.99
N GLN A 21 -0.84 22.39 -2.34
CA GLN A 21 0.15 21.70 -3.16
C GLN A 21 0.79 20.50 -2.43
N VAL A 22 0.96 20.59 -1.11
CA VAL A 22 1.49 19.48 -0.30
C VAL A 22 0.44 18.36 -0.19
N GLY A 23 -0.84 18.69 0.00
CA GLY A 23 -1.94 17.72 0.03
C GLY A 23 -2.11 16.99 -1.31
N GLU A 24 -2.10 17.74 -2.41
CA GLU A 24 -2.22 17.17 -3.77
C GLU A 24 -1.02 16.27 -4.14
N LYS A 25 0.19 16.65 -3.74
CA LYS A 25 1.38 15.79 -3.94
C LYS A 25 1.34 14.51 -3.11
N SER A 26 0.82 14.56 -1.89
CA SER A 26 0.70 13.36 -1.02
C SER A 26 -0.37 12.40 -1.55
N LEU A 27 -1.51 12.91 -2.00
CA LEU A 27 -2.59 12.14 -2.62
C LEU A 27 -2.15 11.50 -3.94
N ASN A 28 -1.43 12.24 -4.79
CA ASN A 28 -0.88 11.71 -6.03
C ASN A 28 0.12 10.57 -5.77
N ARG A 29 0.99 10.72 -4.79
CA ARG A 29 1.97 9.69 -4.42
C ARG A 29 1.29 8.42 -3.89
N ARG A 30 0.27 8.57 -3.08
CA ARG A 30 -0.55 7.48 -2.56
C ARG A 30 -1.24 6.72 -3.68
N TYR A 31 -1.84 7.43 -4.61
CA TYR A 31 -2.51 6.88 -5.77
C TYR A 31 -1.54 6.09 -6.68
N GLN A 32 -0.34 6.61 -6.90
CA GLN A 32 0.72 5.90 -7.62
C GLN A 32 1.08 4.58 -6.93
N ASN A 33 1.17 4.57 -5.59
CA ASN A 33 1.42 3.35 -4.83
C ASN A 33 0.30 2.32 -4.98
N GLU A 34 -0.97 2.72 -4.94
CA GLU A 34 -2.10 1.81 -5.14
C GLU A 34 -2.10 1.16 -6.54
N ILE A 35 -1.80 1.93 -7.58
CA ILE A 35 -1.68 1.40 -8.94
C ILE A 35 -0.51 0.42 -9.01
N ARG A 36 0.65 0.80 -8.48
CA ARG A 36 1.82 -0.06 -8.41
C ARG A 36 1.50 -1.39 -7.73
N ASP A 37 0.90 -1.35 -6.55
CA ASP A 37 0.60 -2.55 -5.77
C ASP A 37 -0.42 -3.45 -6.50
N SER A 38 -1.42 -2.86 -7.15
CA SER A 38 -2.36 -3.59 -8.00
C SER A 38 -1.68 -4.26 -9.19
N LEU A 39 -0.78 -3.55 -9.88
CA LEU A 39 -0.02 -4.11 -11.01
C LEU A 39 1.03 -5.12 -10.58
N ALA A 40 1.67 -4.93 -9.42
CA ALA A 40 2.60 -5.88 -8.84
C ALA A 40 1.91 -7.22 -8.53
N GLN A 41 0.67 -7.19 -8.06
CA GLN A 41 -0.12 -8.42 -7.89
C GLN A 41 -0.37 -9.13 -9.22
N VAL A 42 -0.75 -8.40 -10.27
CA VAL A 42 -0.96 -8.96 -11.62
C VAL A 42 0.33 -9.60 -12.15
N VAL A 43 1.47 -8.92 -11.98
CA VAL A 43 2.79 -9.45 -12.41
C VAL A 43 3.18 -10.69 -11.61
N SER A 44 2.93 -10.70 -10.30
CA SER A 44 3.19 -11.87 -9.44
C SER A 44 2.32 -13.08 -9.85
N GLU A 45 1.06 -12.86 -10.19
CA GLU A 45 0.18 -13.93 -10.70
C GLU A 45 0.67 -14.48 -12.03
N ARG A 46 1.09 -13.63 -12.97
CA ARG A 46 1.75 -14.05 -14.21
C ARG A 46 3.01 -14.87 -13.95
N GLY A 47 3.85 -14.45 -13.02
CA GLY A 47 5.07 -15.19 -12.63
C GLY A 47 4.73 -16.61 -12.14
N ARG A 48 3.72 -16.76 -11.29
CA ARG A 48 3.24 -18.06 -10.82
C ARG A 48 2.68 -18.93 -11.95
N GLU A 49 1.96 -18.35 -12.89
CA GLU A 49 1.44 -19.07 -14.06
C GLU A 49 2.58 -19.53 -14.96
N MET A 50 3.58 -18.68 -15.22
CA MET A 50 4.76 -19.06 -16.00
C MET A 50 5.56 -20.16 -15.30
N GLN A 51 5.73 -20.10 -13.99
CA GLN A 51 6.39 -21.15 -13.21
C GLN A 51 5.66 -22.49 -13.36
N ARG A 52 4.34 -22.54 -13.19
CA ARG A 52 3.53 -23.76 -13.40
C ARG A 52 3.63 -24.27 -14.84
N THR A 53 3.65 -23.35 -15.81
CA THR A 53 3.80 -23.72 -17.22
C THR A 53 5.17 -24.34 -17.48
N ALA A 54 6.24 -23.80 -16.88
CA ALA A 54 7.57 -24.38 -16.96
C ALA A 54 7.61 -25.79 -16.37
N GLU A 55 7.07 -26.00 -15.18
CA GLU A 55 6.99 -27.30 -14.53
C GLU A 55 6.24 -28.34 -15.38
N ASN A 56 5.10 -27.96 -15.94
CA ASN A 56 4.31 -28.83 -16.82
C ASN A 56 5.06 -29.20 -18.12
N LEU A 57 5.78 -28.25 -18.71
CA LEU A 57 6.56 -28.49 -19.91
C LEU A 57 7.76 -29.39 -19.65
N LEU A 58 8.44 -29.23 -18.51
CA LEU A 58 9.57 -30.04 -18.11
C LEU A 58 9.17 -31.53 -17.90
N THR A 59 8.00 -31.76 -17.33
CA THR A 59 7.47 -33.12 -17.15
C THR A 59 7.09 -33.79 -18.46
N ALA A 60 6.77 -33.01 -19.49
CA ALA A 60 6.37 -33.52 -20.82
C ALA A 60 7.53 -33.63 -21.82
N LEU A 61 8.77 -33.34 -21.41
CA LEU A 61 9.93 -33.45 -22.31
C LEU A 61 10.16 -34.87 -22.76
N PRO A 62 10.57 -35.11 -24.04
CA PRO A 62 11.01 -36.40 -24.54
C PRO A 62 12.20 -36.95 -23.73
N ASN A 63 12.38 -38.25 -23.69
CA ASN A 63 13.45 -38.89 -22.89
C ASN A 63 14.87 -38.39 -23.22
N ASN A 64 15.14 -38.05 -24.48
CA ASN A 64 16.42 -37.49 -24.92
C ASN A 64 16.60 -36.01 -24.60
N GLU A 65 15.56 -35.32 -24.13
CA GLU A 65 15.59 -33.92 -23.73
C GLU A 65 15.29 -33.73 -22.22
N LYS A 66 15.05 -34.80 -21.47
CA LYS A 66 14.78 -34.72 -20.04
C LYS A 66 15.95 -34.04 -19.32
N LEU A 67 15.61 -33.22 -18.37
CA LEU A 67 16.54 -32.69 -17.38
C LEU A 67 16.86 -33.78 -16.34
N TYR A 68 17.90 -33.54 -15.57
CA TYR A 68 18.25 -34.43 -14.47
C TYR A 68 17.15 -34.52 -13.42
N ASP A 69 17.03 -35.65 -12.76
CA ASP A 69 16.16 -35.78 -11.58
C ASP A 69 16.56 -34.71 -10.55
N GLU A 70 15.59 -34.19 -9.81
CA GLU A 70 15.78 -33.08 -8.86
C GLU A 70 16.24 -31.74 -9.48
N SER A 71 16.32 -31.63 -10.79
CA SER A 71 16.48 -30.33 -11.44
C SER A 71 15.15 -29.63 -11.63
N TYR A 72 15.19 -28.30 -11.62
CA TYR A 72 14.00 -27.47 -11.83
C TYR A 72 14.38 -26.14 -12.49
N MET A 73 13.38 -25.53 -13.12
CA MET A 73 13.49 -24.16 -13.62
C MET A 73 12.85 -23.20 -12.62
N THR A 74 13.54 -22.11 -12.32
CA THR A 74 12.94 -20.99 -11.60
C THR A 74 12.56 -19.93 -12.61
N VAL A 75 11.29 -19.53 -12.60
CA VAL A 75 10.74 -18.45 -13.42
C VAL A 75 10.20 -17.39 -12.50
N GLU A 76 10.74 -16.20 -12.61
CA GLU A 76 10.36 -15.04 -11.81
C GLU A 76 9.90 -13.90 -12.70
N ALA A 77 8.85 -13.21 -12.27
CA ALA A 77 8.42 -11.95 -12.84
C ALA A 77 8.21 -10.96 -11.71
N GLU A 78 8.87 -9.82 -11.78
CA GLU A 78 8.87 -8.79 -10.75
C GLU A 78 8.63 -7.41 -11.39
N LEU A 79 7.78 -6.61 -10.75
CA LEU A 79 7.56 -5.22 -11.12
C LEU A 79 8.56 -4.35 -10.37
N ILE A 80 9.34 -3.57 -11.12
CA ILE A 80 10.32 -2.63 -10.58
C ILE A 80 9.83 -1.21 -10.82
N ASP A 81 9.73 -0.42 -9.77
CA ASP A 81 9.38 0.98 -9.86
C ASP A 81 10.64 1.86 -9.97
N THR A 82 10.58 2.80 -10.90
CA THR A 82 11.62 3.83 -11.10
C THR A 82 10.95 5.18 -10.94
N VAL A 83 11.45 5.99 -9.99
CA VAL A 83 10.97 7.35 -9.76
C VAL A 83 11.99 8.34 -10.34
N TYR A 84 11.53 9.20 -11.23
CA TYR A 84 12.35 10.24 -11.83
C TYR A 84 12.32 11.52 -10.99
N THR A 85 13.24 12.42 -11.26
CA THR A 85 13.38 13.71 -10.54
C THR A 85 12.17 14.64 -10.68
N ASP A 86 11.35 14.45 -11.70
CA ASP A 86 10.09 15.17 -11.91
C ASP A 86 8.91 14.56 -11.11
N GLY A 87 9.16 13.45 -10.40
CA GLY A 87 8.15 12.75 -9.61
C GLY A 87 7.26 11.82 -10.43
N THR A 88 7.55 11.61 -11.73
CA THR A 88 6.87 10.58 -12.52
C THR A 88 7.35 9.20 -12.12
N MET A 89 6.43 8.25 -12.04
CA MET A 89 6.72 6.86 -11.75
C MET A 89 6.65 6.03 -13.03
N HIS A 90 7.72 5.33 -13.31
CA HIS A 90 7.78 4.34 -14.39
C HIS A 90 7.85 2.95 -13.79
N LEU A 91 7.17 2.01 -14.41
CA LEU A 91 7.10 0.63 -13.97
C LEU A 91 7.79 -0.25 -15.00
N ASP A 92 8.82 -0.95 -14.57
CA ASP A 92 9.56 -1.90 -15.41
C ASP A 92 9.18 -3.32 -15.00
N LEU A 93 9.11 -4.22 -15.98
CA LEU A 93 8.93 -5.65 -15.72
C LEU A 93 10.26 -6.36 -15.86
N LEU A 94 10.70 -7.02 -14.81
CA LEU A 94 11.85 -7.90 -14.78
C LEU A 94 11.40 -9.35 -14.86
N TYR A 95 11.84 -10.05 -15.88
CA TYR A 95 11.64 -11.47 -16.07
C TYR A 95 12.97 -12.20 -15.94
N ARG A 96 13.00 -13.31 -15.17
CA ARG A 96 14.17 -14.17 -15.04
C ARG A 96 13.79 -15.63 -15.25
N ILE A 97 14.65 -16.37 -15.93
CA ILE A 97 14.56 -17.81 -16.00
C ILE A 97 15.94 -18.43 -15.79
N SER A 98 16.03 -19.39 -14.90
CA SER A 98 17.26 -20.09 -14.59
C SER A 98 17.02 -21.59 -14.35
N TYR A 99 18.04 -22.37 -14.66
CA TYR A 99 18.11 -23.79 -14.37
C TYR A 99 18.77 -24.01 -13.01
N ASN A 100 18.20 -24.86 -12.22
CA ASN A 100 18.69 -25.25 -10.91
C ASN A 100 18.69 -26.77 -10.77
N CYS A 101 19.68 -27.32 -10.06
CA CYS A 101 19.78 -28.73 -9.72
C CYS A 101 20.15 -28.86 -8.24
N ARG A 102 19.49 -29.77 -7.51
CA ARG A 102 19.71 -29.95 -6.07
C ARG A 102 20.81 -30.95 -5.76
N HIS A 103 21.11 -31.85 -6.68
CA HIS A 103 22.11 -32.92 -6.49
C HIS A 103 23.30 -32.78 -7.43
N LEU A 104 24.47 -33.13 -6.93
CA LEU A 104 25.75 -33.01 -7.62
C LEU A 104 26.44 -34.35 -7.89
N GLU A 105 26.00 -35.46 -7.31
CA GLU A 105 26.68 -36.74 -7.40
C GLU A 105 26.14 -37.62 -8.54
N GLY A 106 27.05 -38.17 -9.37
CA GLY A 106 26.74 -39.21 -10.37
C GLY A 106 26.11 -38.73 -11.67
N TRP A 107 26.23 -37.49 -12.02
CA TRP A 107 25.53 -36.85 -13.15
C TRP A 107 26.36 -36.78 -14.42
N THR A 108 25.66 -36.82 -15.56
CA THR A 108 26.23 -36.44 -16.86
C THR A 108 26.20 -34.92 -16.98
N ASP A 109 27.14 -34.32 -17.69
CA ASP A 109 27.24 -32.87 -17.88
C ASP A 109 26.04 -32.32 -18.63
N ASP A 110 25.45 -31.22 -18.18
CA ASP A 110 24.39 -30.52 -18.92
C ASP A 110 24.95 -29.91 -20.23
N TYR A 111 26.01 -29.10 -20.15
CA TYR A 111 26.83 -28.86 -21.31
C TYR A 111 27.96 -29.90 -21.35
N PRO A 112 28.11 -30.64 -22.44
CA PRO A 112 29.32 -31.45 -22.64
C PRO A 112 30.59 -30.62 -22.53
N LEU A 113 31.68 -31.26 -22.17
CA LEU A 113 32.97 -30.59 -22.03
C LEU A 113 33.36 -29.84 -23.35
N GLY A 114 33.63 -28.57 -23.23
CA GLY A 114 33.96 -27.71 -24.37
C GLY A 114 32.76 -27.27 -25.22
N ALA A 115 31.58 -27.76 -25.01
CA ALA A 115 30.40 -27.35 -25.76
C ALA A 115 29.88 -25.98 -25.35
N PHE A 116 29.35 -25.23 -26.32
CA PHE A 116 28.84 -23.87 -26.12
C PHE A 116 27.54 -23.57 -26.86
N ASP A 117 27.04 -24.49 -27.69
CA ASP A 117 25.79 -24.30 -28.42
C ASP A 117 24.55 -24.59 -27.56
N VAL A 118 23.49 -23.83 -27.78
CA VAL A 118 22.19 -24.07 -27.12
C VAL A 118 21.75 -25.53 -27.31
N ASP A 119 21.91 -26.07 -28.50
CA ASP A 119 21.47 -27.44 -28.83
C ASP A 119 22.30 -28.55 -28.16
N SER A 120 23.46 -28.21 -27.63
CA SER A 120 24.28 -29.16 -26.88
C SER A 120 23.89 -29.32 -25.41
N SER A 121 22.99 -28.48 -24.89
CA SER A 121 22.53 -28.45 -23.49
C SER A 121 21.02 -28.56 -23.42
N ASN A 122 20.51 -29.59 -22.71
CA ASN A 122 19.07 -29.77 -22.52
C ASN A 122 18.47 -28.62 -21.71
N SER A 123 19.14 -28.17 -20.64
CA SER A 123 18.65 -27.09 -19.81
C SER A 123 18.64 -25.76 -20.55
N CYS A 124 19.70 -25.44 -21.28
CA CYS A 124 19.78 -24.21 -22.05
C CYS A 124 18.73 -24.17 -23.16
N ARG A 125 18.52 -25.29 -23.87
CA ARG A 125 17.45 -25.44 -24.87
C ARG A 125 16.07 -25.22 -24.25
N ALA A 126 15.82 -25.82 -23.08
CA ALA A 126 14.56 -25.65 -22.36
C ALA A 126 14.33 -24.19 -21.94
N ILE A 127 15.33 -23.52 -21.36
CA ILE A 127 15.29 -22.08 -21.02
C ILE A 127 14.94 -21.24 -22.25
N CYS A 128 15.65 -21.44 -23.36
CA CYS A 128 15.45 -20.69 -24.59
C CYS A 128 14.03 -20.89 -25.17
N ARG A 129 13.55 -22.14 -25.21
CA ARG A 129 12.18 -22.45 -25.67
C ARG A 129 11.09 -21.88 -24.75
N LEU A 130 11.29 -21.93 -23.43
CA LEU A 130 10.37 -21.33 -22.46
C LEU A 130 10.36 -19.79 -22.59
N THR A 131 11.53 -19.17 -22.71
CA THR A 131 11.64 -17.72 -22.94
C THR A 131 10.89 -17.32 -24.20
N LYS A 132 11.08 -18.05 -25.32
CA LYS A 132 10.32 -17.82 -26.56
C LYS A 132 8.82 -17.88 -26.29
N ARG A 133 8.35 -18.97 -25.68
CA ARG A 133 6.95 -19.15 -25.38
C ARG A 133 6.39 -18.01 -24.54
N PHE A 134 7.06 -17.64 -23.44
CA PHE A 134 6.57 -16.58 -22.55
C PHE A 134 6.56 -15.21 -23.21
N VAL A 135 7.60 -14.84 -23.95
CA VAL A 135 7.65 -13.55 -24.64
C VAL A 135 6.58 -13.47 -25.74
N GLU A 136 6.29 -14.57 -26.43
CA GLU A 136 5.28 -14.61 -27.51
C GLU A 136 3.85 -14.79 -26.99
N THR A 137 3.64 -15.18 -25.72
CA THR A 137 2.32 -15.38 -25.13
C THR A 137 2.09 -14.50 -23.92
N THR A 138 2.56 -14.90 -22.75
CA THR A 138 2.27 -14.28 -21.44
C THR A 138 2.83 -12.86 -21.31
N LEU A 139 3.96 -12.55 -21.98
CA LEU A 139 4.60 -11.24 -21.98
C LEU A 139 4.39 -10.47 -23.29
N ARG A 140 3.49 -10.93 -24.15
CA ARG A 140 3.24 -10.32 -25.47
C ARG A 140 2.78 -8.87 -25.39
N ASP A 141 2.01 -8.53 -24.37
CA ASP A 141 1.51 -7.18 -24.11
C ASP A 141 2.61 -6.21 -23.64
N VAL A 142 3.72 -6.72 -23.11
CA VAL A 142 4.87 -5.91 -22.69
C VAL A 142 6.00 -5.90 -23.72
N ALA A 143 6.19 -6.97 -24.49
CA ALA A 143 7.18 -7.07 -25.59
C ALA A 143 6.68 -6.38 -26.86
N THR A 144 6.34 -5.10 -26.79
CA THR A 144 5.77 -4.32 -27.89
C THR A 144 6.83 -3.67 -28.78
N ALA A 145 6.47 -3.35 -30.00
CA ALA A 145 7.38 -2.71 -30.96
C ALA A 145 7.94 -1.38 -30.44
N GLY A 146 9.24 -1.21 -30.57
CA GLY A 146 9.97 -0.01 -30.14
C GLY A 146 10.24 0.10 -28.64
N ARG A 147 9.75 -0.85 -27.81
CA ARG A 147 10.05 -0.86 -26.37
C ARG A 147 11.54 -1.05 -26.11
N GLU A 148 12.08 -0.30 -25.17
CA GLU A 148 13.45 -0.53 -24.68
C GLU A 148 13.49 -1.78 -23.81
N VAL A 149 14.49 -2.61 -24.04
CA VAL A 149 14.67 -3.91 -23.38
C VAL A 149 16.13 -4.15 -23.08
N ASP A 150 16.47 -4.42 -21.82
CA ASP A 150 17.77 -4.93 -21.43
C ASP A 150 17.71 -6.45 -21.30
N ILE A 151 18.61 -7.15 -21.96
CA ILE A 151 18.70 -8.60 -21.93
C ILE A 151 20.06 -8.97 -21.35
N THR A 152 20.05 -9.52 -20.13
CA THR A 152 21.25 -10.05 -19.49
C THR A 152 21.29 -11.56 -19.68
N ILE A 153 22.31 -12.04 -20.35
CA ILE A 153 22.56 -13.46 -20.53
C ILE A 153 23.75 -13.85 -19.66
N SER A 154 23.49 -14.74 -18.70
CA SER A 154 24.54 -15.26 -17.82
C SER A 154 24.87 -16.69 -18.21
N SER A 155 26.16 -17.01 -18.29
CA SER A 155 26.60 -18.39 -18.53
C SER A 155 27.83 -18.71 -17.71
N SER A 156 27.96 -19.97 -17.35
CA SER A 156 29.08 -20.44 -16.52
C SER A 156 29.78 -21.65 -17.10
N ALA A 157 31.02 -21.84 -16.69
CA ALA A 157 31.84 -23.02 -16.91
C ALA A 157 32.29 -23.57 -15.56
N ASP A 158 32.57 -24.86 -15.50
CA ASP A 158 33.25 -25.46 -14.34
C ASP A 158 34.74 -25.06 -14.30
N GLY A 159 35.48 -25.58 -13.32
CA GLY A 159 36.88 -25.27 -13.11
C GLY A 159 37.86 -26.08 -13.99
N THR A 160 37.35 -26.90 -14.92
CA THR A 160 38.20 -27.72 -15.79
C THR A 160 39.09 -26.80 -16.68
N GLU A 161 40.39 -26.94 -16.55
CA GLU A 161 41.36 -26.14 -17.33
C GLU A 161 41.52 -26.66 -18.76
N PHE A 162 41.84 -25.76 -19.66
CA PHE A 162 42.16 -26.08 -21.05
C PHE A 162 43.59 -26.60 -21.16
N SER A 163 43.75 -27.89 -21.48
CA SER A 163 45.08 -28.45 -21.79
C SER A 163 45.60 -28.06 -23.17
N THR A 164 44.70 -27.80 -24.11
CA THR A 164 44.98 -27.33 -25.47
C THR A 164 43.92 -26.37 -25.94
N LYS A 165 44.24 -25.53 -26.92
CA LYS A 165 43.24 -24.66 -27.54
C LYS A 165 42.22 -25.49 -28.31
N MET A 166 40.95 -25.15 -28.15
CA MET A 166 39.87 -25.74 -28.93
C MET A 166 39.59 -24.91 -30.18
N PRO A 167 39.32 -25.56 -31.34
CA PRO A 167 38.96 -24.82 -32.55
C PRO A 167 37.62 -24.11 -32.35
N TYR A 168 37.49 -22.92 -32.92
CA TYR A 168 36.24 -22.18 -33.03
C TYR A 168 35.93 -21.93 -34.49
N ASP A 169 34.75 -22.25 -34.95
CA ASP A 169 34.35 -22.13 -36.36
C ASP A 169 33.82 -20.74 -36.76
N GLY A 170 33.65 -19.86 -35.77
CA GLY A 170 33.18 -18.49 -36.00
C GLY A 170 31.67 -18.36 -36.25
N ARG A 171 30.86 -19.42 -35.95
CA ARG A 171 29.40 -19.42 -36.22
C ARG A 171 28.63 -18.27 -35.57
N TYR A 172 29.11 -17.75 -34.44
CA TYR A 172 28.52 -16.60 -33.74
C TYR A 172 29.26 -15.27 -34.04
N GLY A 173 30.27 -15.28 -34.90
CA GLY A 173 31.11 -14.15 -35.26
C GLY A 173 32.49 -14.19 -34.62
N ASP A 174 33.34 -13.30 -35.07
CA ASP A 174 34.67 -13.09 -34.50
C ASP A 174 34.59 -11.93 -33.49
N PHE A 175 34.99 -12.21 -32.27
CA PHE A 175 34.91 -11.24 -31.16
C PHE A 175 36.29 -10.66 -30.87
N ARG A 176 36.40 -9.33 -30.84
CA ARG A 176 37.64 -8.62 -30.50
C ARG A 176 37.36 -7.55 -29.47
N TYR A 177 38.00 -7.68 -28.31
CA TYR A 177 37.86 -6.74 -27.17
C TYR A 177 36.40 -6.50 -26.71
N CYS A 178 35.55 -7.52 -26.82
CA CYS A 178 34.15 -7.41 -26.46
C CYS A 178 33.98 -7.35 -24.92
N PRO A 179 33.18 -6.41 -24.41
CA PRO A 179 32.97 -6.28 -22.97
C PRO A 179 32.11 -7.42 -22.44
N THR A 180 32.49 -7.94 -21.29
CA THR A 180 31.68 -8.88 -20.48
C THR A 180 32.01 -8.69 -18.99
N THR A 181 31.17 -9.23 -18.12
CA THR A 181 31.51 -9.39 -16.70
C THR A 181 31.98 -10.83 -16.49
N PHE A 182 33.16 -11.04 -15.91
CA PHE A 182 33.67 -12.37 -15.58
C PHE A 182 34.00 -12.43 -14.09
N ASN A 183 33.35 -13.36 -13.38
CA ASN A 183 33.44 -13.50 -11.92
C ASN A 183 33.26 -12.18 -11.15
N GLY A 184 32.33 -11.32 -11.61
CA GLY A 184 32.05 -10.00 -11.00
C GLY A 184 32.90 -8.84 -11.52
N GLU A 185 33.96 -9.11 -12.27
CA GLU A 185 34.86 -8.08 -12.84
C GLU A 185 34.54 -7.77 -14.31
N ARG A 186 34.64 -6.51 -14.69
CA ARG A 186 34.53 -6.11 -16.12
C ARG A 186 35.80 -6.46 -16.87
N VAL A 187 35.68 -7.33 -17.86
CA VAL A 187 36.78 -7.77 -18.69
C VAL A 187 36.45 -7.58 -20.17
N ARG A 188 37.47 -7.64 -21.02
CA ARG A 188 37.32 -7.65 -22.49
C ARG A 188 37.77 -8.99 -23.04
N ILE A 189 36.93 -9.61 -23.84
CA ILE A 189 37.18 -10.93 -24.42
C ILE A 189 37.51 -10.79 -25.91
N SER A 190 38.47 -11.63 -26.36
CA SER A 190 38.69 -11.86 -27.75
C SER A 190 38.67 -13.38 -28.01
N VAL A 191 37.87 -13.81 -28.98
CA VAL A 191 37.83 -15.18 -29.49
C VAL A 191 37.40 -15.13 -30.96
N ASP A 192 38.19 -15.71 -31.84
CA ASP A 192 37.93 -15.76 -33.25
C ASP A 192 38.38 -17.12 -33.85
N ARG A 193 38.13 -17.32 -35.14
CA ARG A 193 38.51 -18.55 -35.87
C ARG A 193 39.98 -18.83 -35.84
N ALA A 194 40.84 -17.81 -35.82
CA ALA A 194 42.29 -17.97 -35.86
C ALA A 194 42.87 -18.33 -34.48
N THR A 195 42.30 -17.77 -33.43
CA THR A 195 42.80 -17.95 -32.06
C THR A 195 42.20 -19.13 -31.33
N GLY A 196 40.97 -19.52 -31.70
CA GLY A 196 40.21 -20.57 -31.00
C GLY A 196 39.85 -20.21 -29.55
N ILE A 197 39.40 -21.20 -28.79
CA ILE A 197 38.99 -21.10 -27.37
C ILE A 197 40.15 -21.60 -26.50
N SER A 198 40.60 -20.80 -25.56
CA SER A 198 41.75 -21.11 -24.71
C SER A 198 41.48 -21.06 -23.21
N ASN A 199 40.30 -20.62 -22.79
CA ASN A 199 39.96 -20.52 -21.38
C ASN A 199 38.45 -20.53 -21.16
N ASN A 200 38.05 -20.79 -19.88
CA ASN A 200 36.67 -20.87 -19.45
C ASN A 200 35.87 -19.57 -19.63
N CYS A 201 36.51 -18.41 -19.57
CA CYS A 201 35.87 -17.13 -19.83
C CYS A 201 35.37 -17.03 -21.28
N GLN A 202 36.21 -17.42 -22.25
CA GLN A 202 35.86 -17.47 -23.67
C GLN A 202 34.75 -18.50 -23.93
N LEU A 203 34.85 -19.69 -23.32
CA LEU A 203 33.84 -20.74 -23.44
C LEU A 203 32.47 -20.28 -22.90
N ALA A 204 32.45 -19.74 -21.69
CA ALA A 204 31.23 -19.19 -21.10
C ALA A 204 30.66 -18.02 -21.92
N TYR A 205 31.52 -17.18 -22.47
CA TYR A 205 31.11 -16.11 -23.37
C TYR A 205 30.44 -16.62 -24.64
N LEU A 206 30.99 -17.63 -25.29
CA LEU A 206 30.38 -18.25 -26.48
C LEU A 206 29.02 -18.88 -26.17
N ARG A 207 28.84 -19.43 -24.97
CA ARG A 207 27.50 -19.87 -24.49
C ARG A 207 26.50 -18.72 -24.45
N THR A 208 26.92 -17.53 -23.99
CA THR A 208 26.04 -16.35 -24.01
C THR A 208 25.71 -15.91 -25.43
N GLN A 209 26.67 -16.02 -26.37
CA GLN A 209 26.44 -15.65 -27.77
C GLN A 209 25.52 -16.63 -28.49
N SER A 210 25.60 -17.93 -28.15
CA SER A 210 24.65 -18.94 -28.63
C SER A 210 23.22 -18.66 -28.19
N VAL A 211 23.03 -18.31 -26.90
CA VAL A 211 21.71 -17.91 -26.39
C VAL A 211 21.23 -16.63 -27.07
N LYS A 212 22.10 -15.61 -27.22
CA LYS A 212 21.75 -14.38 -27.94
C LYS A 212 21.25 -14.66 -29.34
N ALA A 213 21.99 -15.47 -30.11
CA ALA A 213 21.64 -15.85 -31.48
C ALA A 213 20.25 -16.54 -31.49
N PHE A 214 20.00 -17.46 -30.56
CA PHE A 214 18.67 -18.10 -30.45
C PHE A 214 17.56 -17.07 -30.21
N LEU A 215 17.73 -16.12 -29.28
CA LEU A 215 16.73 -15.10 -28.97
C LEU A 215 16.45 -14.22 -30.19
N GLU A 216 17.49 -13.77 -30.89
CA GLU A 216 17.36 -12.90 -32.07
C GLU A 216 16.75 -13.61 -33.28
N GLU A 217 17.06 -14.88 -33.48
CA GLU A 217 16.54 -15.65 -34.62
C GLU A 217 15.12 -16.16 -34.41
N ASN A 218 14.79 -16.55 -33.19
CA ASN A 218 13.59 -17.34 -32.93
C ASN A 218 12.43 -16.59 -32.24
N ILE A 219 12.66 -15.36 -31.69
CA ILE A 219 11.62 -14.62 -30.97
C ILE A 219 11.22 -13.37 -31.72
N GLU A 220 10.13 -13.46 -32.48
CA GLU A 220 9.65 -12.38 -33.35
C GLU A 220 9.30 -11.09 -32.59
N ALA A 221 8.82 -11.19 -31.36
CA ALA A 221 8.53 -10.03 -30.55
C ALA A 221 9.82 -9.25 -30.20
N LEU A 222 10.92 -9.93 -29.87
CA LEU A 222 12.20 -9.30 -29.55
C LEU A 222 12.89 -8.67 -30.77
N LYS A 223 12.59 -9.13 -31.99
CA LYS A 223 13.08 -8.46 -33.21
C LYS A 223 12.52 -7.05 -33.41
N LYS A 224 11.39 -6.76 -32.78
CA LYS A 224 10.68 -5.49 -32.88
C LYS A 224 11.00 -4.51 -31.76
N THR A 225 11.66 -4.98 -30.68
CA THR A 225 12.06 -4.18 -29.54
C THR A 225 13.46 -3.56 -29.74
N ARG A 226 13.82 -2.59 -28.88
CA ARG A 226 15.16 -1.97 -28.86
C ARG A 226 15.98 -2.67 -27.79
N ASN A 227 16.72 -3.70 -28.20
CA ASN A 227 17.43 -4.58 -27.28
C ASN A 227 18.84 -4.07 -26.98
N ARG A 228 19.20 -4.06 -25.69
CA ARG A 228 20.57 -3.88 -25.20
C ARG A 228 21.00 -5.16 -24.51
N TYR A 229 22.09 -5.76 -24.96
CA TYR A 229 22.60 -7.01 -24.41
C TYR A 229 23.71 -6.78 -23.39
N GLN A 230 23.63 -7.49 -22.28
CA GLN A 230 24.69 -7.60 -21.28
C GLN A 230 25.06 -9.07 -21.12
N PHE A 231 26.37 -9.33 -21.02
CA PHE A 231 26.89 -10.68 -20.90
C PHE A 231 27.57 -10.84 -19.53
N VAL A 232 27.20 -11.87 -18.81
CA VAL A 232 27.79 -12.21 -17.51
C VAL A 232 28.33 -13.63 -17.61
N THR A 233 29.60 -13.79 -17.31
CA THR A 233 30.30 -15.08 -17.41
C THR A 233 30.92 -15.43 -16.06
N GLN A 234 30.94 -16.72 -15.74
CA GLN A 234 31.50 -17.23 -14.49
C GLN A 234 32.30 -18.51 -14.74
N SER A 235 33.30 -18.76 -13.92
CA SER A 235 34.00 -20.04 -13.85
C SER A 235 34.23 -20.41 -12.38
N TYR A 236 33.93 -21.64 -12.04
CA TYR A 236 33.99 -22.17 -10.67
C TYR A 236 35.26 -23.00 -10.49
N LYS A 237 36.36 -22.36 -10.08
CA LYS A 237 37.72 -22.96 -10.03
C LYS A 237 37.83 -24.25 -9.22
N ASP A 238 37.02 -24.39 -8.17
CA ASP A 238 37.07 -25.53 -7.25
C ASP A 238 36.17 -26.69 -7.67
N SER A 239 35.58 -26.63 -8.87
CA SER A 239 34.58 -27.59 -9.35
C SER A 239 35.01 -28.22 -10.67
N ILE A 240 35.99 -29.10 -10.63
CA ILE A 240 36.46 -29.83 -11.81
C ILE A 240 35.44 -30.92 -12.18
N ASN A 241 35.09 -30.99 -13.48
CA ASN A 241 34.12 -31.93 -14.03
C ASN A 241 32.72 -31.91 -13.37
N THR A 242 32.25 -30.73 -12.97
CA THR A 242 30.95 -30.58 -12.33
C THR A 242 29.95 -29.89 -13.24
N HIS A 243 29.11 -30.66 -13.90
CA HIS A 243 28.08 -30.19 -14.84
C HIS A 243 27.10 -29.17 -14.24
N TYR A 244 26.84 -29.21 -12.94
CA TYR A 244 26.01 -28.21 -12.24
C TYR A 244 26.46 -26.77 -12.52
N TYR A 245 27.73 -26.55 -12.71
CA TYR A 245 28.32 -25.23 -13.01
C TYR A 245 28.42 -24.89 -14.49
N ARG A 246 27.91 -25.76 -15.38
CA ARG A 246 27.89 -25.56 -16.83
C ARG A 246 26.45 -25.22 -17.26
N ARG A 247 26.02 -23.99 -17.01
CA ARG A 247 24.63 -23.57 -17.18
C ARG A 247 24.50 -22.19 -17.77
N SER A 248 23.29 -21.86 -18.23
CA SER A 248 22.91 -20.52 -18.67
C SER A 248 21.65 -20.04 -17.96
N SER A 249 21.46 -18.73 -17.88
CA SER A 249 20.24 -18.08 -17.44
C SER A 249 19.98 -16.83 -18.27
N ILE A 250 18.72 -16.41 -18.31
CA ILE A 250 18.26 -15.25 -19.06
C ILE A 250 17.48 -14.33 -18.10
N GLU A 251 17.82 -13.06 -18.12
CA GLU A 251 17.08 -11.99 -17.48
C GLU A 251 16.69 -10.96 -18.54
N ILE A 252 15.42 -10.56 -18.57
CA ILE A 252 14.91 -9.56 -19.50
C ILE A 252 14.19 -8.49 -18.71
N ARG A 253 14.61 -7.23 -18.85
CA ARG A 253 13.96 -6.07 -18.28
C ARG A 253 13.26 -5.30 -19.39
N PHE A 254 11.95 -5.24 -19.32
CA PHE A 254 11.10 -4.41 -20.18
C PHE A 254 10.87 -3.08 -19.49
N TYR A 255 11.28 -2.00 -20.12
CA TYR A 255 11.14 -0.65 -19.55
C TYR A 255 9.76 -0.08 -19.77
N ASP A 256 9.30 0.70 -18.79
CA ASP A 256 8.07 1.49 -18.83
C ASP A 256 6.86 0.67 -19.32
N VAL A 257 6.67 -0.50 -18.72
CA VAL A 257 5.50 -1.34 -18.94
C VAL A 257 4.28 -0.70 -18.30
N PHE A 258 3.09 -1.01 -18.84
CA PHE A 258 1.82 -0.51 -18.32
C PHE A 258 1.63 1.03 -18.35
N ALA A 259 2.47 1.80 -19.04
CA ALA A 259 2.34 3.27 -19.12
C ALA A 259 0.93 3.71 -19.53
N SER A 260 0.36 3.11 -20.58
CA SER A 260 -1.01 3.38 -21.01
C SER A 260 -2.05 2.92 -19.97
N THR A 261 -1.80 1.81 -19.28
CA THR A 261 -2.70 1.29 -18.22
C THR A 261 -2.66 2.22 -17.01
N VAL A 262 -1.48 2.65 -16.58
CA VAL A 262 -1.31 3.63 -15.50
C VAL A 262 -2.04 4.92 -15.85
N GLN A 263 -1.82 5.46 -17.04
CA GLN A 263 -2.48 6.67 -17.50
C GLN A 263 -4.01 6.52 -17.58
N HIS A 264 -4.50 5.40 -18.08
CA HIS A 264 -5.92 5.11 -18.15
C HIS A 264 -6.53 4.97 -16.75
N MET A 265 -5.90 4.24 -15.85
CA MET A 265 -6.34 4.12 -14.45
C MET A 265 -6.33 5.47 -13.75
N GLN A 266 -5.35 6.33 -14.03
CA GLN A 266 -5.31 7.70 -13.53
C GLN A 266 -6.48 8.54 -14.04
N GLN A 267 -6.77 8.50 -15.32
CA GLN A 267 -7.88 9.22 -15.92
C GLN A 267 -9.25 8.70 -15.44
N THR A 268 -9.41 7.40 -15.36
CA THR A 268 -10.66 6.78 -14.90
C THR A 268 -10.94 7.14 -13.44
N ARG A 269 -9.93 7.14 -12.58
CA ARG A 269 -10.11 7.48 -11.17
C ARG A 269 -10.27 8.99 -10.91
N ILE A 270 -9.70 9.84 -11.75
CA ILE A 270 -10.01 11.28 -11.73
C ILE A 270 -11.48 11.52 -12.09
N GLN A 271 -12.06 10.67 -12.93
CA GLN A 271 -13.48 10.70 -13.28
C GLN A 271 -14.37 10.00 -12.25
N ASP A 272 -13.82 9.04 -11.51
CA ASP A 272 -14.55 8.32 -10.47
C ASP A 272 -14.81 9.20 -9.24
N ASP A 273 -15.91 8.91 -8.60
CA ASP A 273 -16.41 9.49 -7.35
C ASP A 273 -15.55 9.16 -6.12
N HIS A 274 -14.23 8.97 -6.30
CA HIS A 274 -13.32 8.63 -5.20
C HIS A 274 -13.16 9.84 -4.27
N VAL A 275 -13.21 9.58 -2.96
CA VAL A 275 -13.21 10.65 -1.95
C VAL A 275 -11.96 11.53 -1.97
N ASP A 276 -10.82 10.99 -2.40
CA ASP A 276 -9.54 11.71 -2.41
C ASP A 276 -9.41 12.75 -3.53
N TYR A 277 -10.28 12.69 -4.55
CA TYR A 277 -10.17 13.54 -5.73
C TYR A 277 -11.40 14.41 -5.91
N ASN A 278 -11.25 15.53 -6.60
CA ASN A 278 -12.36 16.41 -6.98
C ASN A 278 -13.28 16.75 -5.80
N ILE A 279 -12.68 17.06 -4.62
CA ILE A 279 -13.44 17.47 -3.44
C ILE A 279 -14.29 18.69 -3.81
N PRO A 280 -15.61 18.65 -3.62
CA PRO A 280 -16.47 19.78 -3.97
C PRO A 280 -16.08 21.02 -3.15
N VAL A 281 -16.19 22.18 -3.78
CA VAL A 281 -15.93 23.46 -3.13
C VAL A 281 -17.26 24.22 -3.05
N THR A 282 -17.71 24.46 -1.83
CA THR A 282 -18.94 25.24 -1.60
C THR A 282 -18.66 26.72 -1.48
N SER A 283 -19.63 27.55 -1.88
CA SER A 283 -19.66 28.97 -1.55
C SER A 283 -20.27 29.28 -0.17
N VAL A 284 -20.88 28.29 0.44
CA VAL A 284 -21.52 28.42 1.75
C VAL A 284 -20.45 28.59 2.83
N LYS A 285 -20.64 29.56 3.71
CA LYS A 285 -19.77 29.82 4.87
C LYS A 285 -20.36 29.18 6.12
N ASN A 286 -19.59 28.34 6.80
CA ASN A 286 -19.97 27.67 8.06
C ASN A 286 -19.12 28.25 9.22
N GLU A 287 -19.35 29.52 9.52
CA GLU A 287 -18.49 30.30 10.43
C GLU A 287 -18.73 29.99 11.92
N ASP A 288 -19.80 29.31 12.25
CA ASP A 288 -20.15 28.91 13.62
C ASP A 288 -19.68 27.50 13.98
N MET A 289 -19.03 26.80 13.06
CA MET A 289 -18.49 25.45 13.28
C MET A 289 -16.99 25.49 13.64
N TYR A 290 -16.64 24.83 14.74
CA TYR A 290 -15.27 24.66 15.23
C TYR A 290 -14.93 23.18 15.31
N VAL A 291 -13.78 22.80 14.80
CA VAL A 291 -13.46 21.40 14.57
C VAL A 291 -12.13 21.00 15.19
N LEU A 292 -12.13 19.92 15.96
CA LEU A 292 -10.95 19.23 16.43
C LEU A 292 -10.87 17.86 15.75
N ILE A 293 -9.80 17.60 15.02
CA ILE A 293 -9.48 16.33 14.39
C ILE A 293 -8.33 15.70 15.16
N ILE A 294 -8.52 14.49 15.66
CA ILE A 294 -7.50 13.68 16.33
C ILE A 294 -7.29 12.42 15.48
N ALA A 295 -6.12 12.29 14.90
CA ALA A 295 -5.74 11.20 14.01
C ALA A 295 -4.52 10.46 14.57
N ASN A 296 -4.76 9.31 15.21
CA ASN A 296 -3.74 8.53 15.89
C ASN A 296 -3.48 7.23 15.12
N GLU A 297 -2.36 7.17 14.40
CA GLU A 297 -1.91 6.02 13.63
C GLU A 297 -0.80 5.27 14.35
N ASN A 298 0.28 5.98 14.74
CA ASN A 298 1.48 5.39 15.32
C ASN A 298 1.46 5.48 16.84
N TYR A 299 1.31 4.34 17.49
CA TYR A 299 1.20 4.29 18.95
C TYR A 299 2.55 4.17 19.68
N GLY A 300 3.64 3.86 18.95
CA GLY A 300 4.99 3.77 19.50
C GLY A 300 5.19 2.65 20.54
N CYS A 301 4.21 1.76 20.68
CA CYS A 301 4.24 0.63 21.62
C CYS A 301 4.13 -0.68 20.84
N SER A 302 5.11 -1.56 20.97
CA SER A 302 5.15 -2.84 20.24
C SER A 302 3.95 -3.78 20.53
N ARG A 303 3.19 -3.51 21.58
CA ARG A 303 2.01 -4.29 22.00
C ARG A 303 0.69 -3.62 21.65
N ILE A 304 0.72 -2.37 21.22
CA ILE A 304 -0.44 -1.66 20.67
C ILE A 304 -0.13 -1.45 19.18
N PRO A 305 -0.82 -2.15 18.27
CA PRO A 305 -0.54 -2.05 16.85
C PRO A 305 -0.87 -0.64 16.33
N ASP A 306 -0.26 -0.26 15.22
CA ASP A 306 -0.62 0.96 14.53
C ASP A 306 -2.02 0.85 13.91
N VAL A 307 -2.68 2.00 13.71
CA VAL A 307 -4.02 2.07 13.11
C VAL A 307 -3.87 2.45 11.63
N PRO A 308 -4.04 1.49 10.71
CA PRO A 308 -3.87 1.79 9.29
C PRO A 308 -4.73 2.98 8.85
N TYR A 309 -4.09 3.92 8.14
CA TYR A 309 -4.74 5.04 7.45
C TYR A 309 -5.41 6.11 8.35
N ALA A 310 -5.18 6.11 9.66
CA ALA A 310 -5.80 7.10 10.54
C ALA A 310 -5.33 8.53 10.23
N LEU A 311 -4.05 8.70 9.88
CA LEU A 311 -3.52 10.02 9.47
C LEU A 311 -4.11 10.50 8.15
N ASN A 312 -4.34 9.59 7.20
CA ASN A 312 -5.01 9.90 5.94
C ASN A 312 -6.45 10.37 6.19
N ASP A 313 -7.17 9.63 7.04
CA ASP A 313 -8.54 9.97 7.42
C ASP A 313 -8.64 11.36 8.02
N GLY A 314 -7.71 11.71 8.92
CA GLY A 314 -7.69 13.03 9.56
C GLY A 314 -7.43 14.16 8.58
N GLU A 315 -6.49 13.97 7.67
CA GLU A 315 -6.15 14.99 6.66
C GLU A 315 -7.28 15.19 5.67
N LEU A 316 -7.86 14.10 5.17
CA LEU A 316 -8.96 14.16 4.22
C LEU A 316 -10.23 14.77 4.87
N MET A 317 -10.50 14.44 6.14
CA MET A 317 -11.59 15.04 6.91
C MET A 317 -11.41 16.57 6.98
N ARG A 318 -10.20 17.05 7.26
CA ARG A 318 -9.89 18.50 7.27
C ARG A 318 -10.23 19.14 5.92
N GLU A 319 -9.79 18.53 4.82
CA GLU A 319 -10.04 19.07 3.50
C GLU A 319 -11.53 19.19 3.16
N TYR A 320 -12.31 18.16 3.49
CA TYR A 320 -13.76 18.18 3.27
C TYR A 320 -14.48 19.22 4.14
N LEU A 321 -14.08 19.35 5.40
CA LEU A 321 -14.65 20.36 6.28
C LEU A 321 -14.40 21.76 5.76
N VAL A 322 -13.19 22.04 5.26
CA VAL A 322 -12.85 23.36 4.73
C VAL A 322 -13.47 23.59 3.36
N LYS A 323 -13.31 22.65 2.42
CA LYS A 323 -13.72 22.83 1.03
C LYS A 323 -15.21 22.60 0.82
N ALA A 324 -15.72 21.44 1.27
CA ALA A 324 -17.08 21.01 0.99
C ALA A 324 -18.11 21.52 2.00
N LEU A 325 -17.72 21.70 3.25
CA LEU A 325 -18.61 22.22 4.30
C LEU A 325 -18.40 23.68 4.65
N GLY A 326 -17.41 24.35 4.03
CA GLY A 326 -17.17 25.79 4.15
C GLY A 326 -16.75 26.26 5.55
N VAL A 327 -16.17 25.38 6.36
CA VAL A 327 -15.61 25.73 7.66
C VAL A 327 -14.32 26.53 7.44
N PRO A 328 -14.15 27.70 8.05
CA PRO A 328 -12.91 28.45 7.95
C PRO A 328 -11.71 27.63 8.44
N GLU A 329 -10.62 27.59 7.67
CA GLU A 329 -9.44 26.77 7.99
C GLU A 329 -8.88 27.06 9.39
N ARG A 330 -8.91 28.33 9.85
CA ARG A 330 -8.50 28.74 11.20
C ARG A 330 -9.35 28.11 12.32
N GLN A 331 -10.53 27.59 12.00
CA GLN A 331 -11.46 26.94 12.92
C GLN A 331 -11.35 25.41 12.91
N VAL A 332 -10.38 24.86 12.18
CA VAL A 332 -10.09 23.42 12.10
C VAL A 332 -8.69 23.17 12.64
N LYS A 333 -8.60 22.44 13.74
CA LYS A 333 -7.32 21.98 14.32
C LYS A 333 -7.16 20.48 14.10
N VAL A 334 -5.98 20.08 13.63
CA VAL A 334 -5.60 18.67 13.43
C VAL A 334 -4.48 18.30 14.38
N LEU A 335 -4.70 17.27 15.19
CA LEU A 335 -3.70 16.66 16.04
C LEU A 335 -3.34 15.27 15.47
N LYS A 336 -2.07 15.04 15.17
CA LYS A 336 -1.55 13.81 14.59
C LYS A 336 -0.72 13.05 15.61
N ASN A 337 -1.04 11.77 15.82
CA ASN A 337 -0.37 10.91 16.81
C ASN A 337 -0.31 11.58 18.20
N ALA A 338 -1.45 12.12 18.62
CA ALA A 338 -1.56 12.96 19.80
C ALA A 338 -1.53 12.16 21.09
N THR A 339 -0.73 12.61 22.05
CA THR A 339 -0.77 12.14 23.43
C THR A 339 -1.98 12.71 24.16
N MET A 340 -2.26 12.21 25.36
CA MET A 340 -3.34 12.76 26.19
C MET A 340 -3.08 14.24 26.53
N GLN A 341 -1.83 14.63 26.73
CA GLN A 341 -1.46 16.00 26.98
C GLN A 341 -1.74 16.91 25.77
N ASP A 342 -1.41 16.47 24.55
CA ASP A 342 -1.69 17.22 23.34
C ASP A 342 -3.20 17.40 23.14
N ILE A 343 -3.98 16.32 23.35
CA ILE A 343 -5.45 16.36 23.25
C ILE A 343 -6.04 17.37 24.23
N GLU A 344 -5.58 17.38 25.47
CA GLU A 344 -6.07 18.28 26.52
C GLU A 344 -5.67 19.74 26.25
N GLN A 345 -4.38 19.97 26.03
CA GLN A 345 -3.81 21.32 25.98
C GLN A 345 -4.07 21.99 24.63
N GLU A 346 -3.73 21.30 23.55
CA GLU A 346 -3.84 21.87 22.21
C GLU A 346 -5.21 21.68 21.57
N GLY A 347 -5.96 20.63 21.97
CA GLY A 347 -7.26 20.32 21.41
C GLY A 347 -8.41 20.89 22.22
N ILE A 348 -8.68 20.32 23.38
CA ILE A 348 -9.87 20.61 24.19
C ILE A 348 -9.82 22.04 24.75
N HIS A 349 -8.66 22.45 25.27
CA HIS A 349 -8.51 23.82 25.81
C HIS A 349 -8.69 24.86 24.72
N TRP A 350 -8.11 24.66 23.53
CA TRP A 350 -8.29 25.52 22.36
C TRP A 350 -9.77 25.65 21.95
N LEU A 351 -10.53 24.54 21.87
CA LEU A 351 -11.97 24.59 21.59
C LEU A 351 -12.75 25.34 22.66
N ALA A 352 -12.36 25.18 23.93
CA ALA A 352 -12.98 25.86 25.04
C ALA A 352 -12.80 27.39 24.96
N GLU A 353 -11.57 27.84 24.71
CA GLU A 353 -11.26 29.26 24.53
C GLU A 353 -12.05 29.87 23.36
N LEU A 354 -12.10 29.17 22.21
CA LEU A 354 -12.84 29.65 21.05
C LEU A 354 -14.34 29.75 21.32
N SER A 355 -14.94 28.75 21.97
CA SER A 355 -16.38 28.76 22.28
C SER A 355 -16.76 29.90 23.23
N GLN A 356 -15.87 30.24 24.16
CA GLN A 356 -16.06 31.41 25.06
C GLN A 356 -15.92 32.72 24.29
N ALA A 357 -14.93 32.84 23.39
CA ALA A 357 -14.67 34.05 22.64
C ALA A 357 -15.81 34.45 21.68
N VAL A 358 -16.55 33.43 21.16
CA VAL A 358 -17.67 33.67 20.22
C VAL A 358 -19.06 33.63 20.86
N ALA A 359 -19.13 33.45 22.17
CA ALA A 359 -20.40 33.44 22.87
C ALA A 359 -21.14 34.77 22.74
N GLY A 360 -22.38 34.72 22.32
CA GLY A 360 -23.27 35.86 22.28
C GLY A 360 -23.79 36.26 23.66
N LYS A 361 -24.31 37.45 23.79
CA LYS A 361 -25.02 37.92 24.99
C LYS A 361 -26.45 38.29 24.65
N LYS A 362 -27.39 37.84 25.45
CA LYS A 362 -28.79 38.26 25.41
C LYS A 362 -29.17 38.76 26.80
N GLY A 363 -29.04 40.09 27.01
CA GLY A 363 -29.09 40.69 28.36
C GLY A 363 -27.86 40.26 29.18
N GLU A 364 -28.07 39.74 30.37
CA GLU A 364 -27.01 39.18 31.23
C GLU A 364 -26.68 37.69 30.93
N GLU A 365 -27.48 37.02 30.11
CA GLU A 365 -27.29 35.61 29.79
C GLU A 365 -26.30 35.40 28.63
N THR A 366 -25.39 34.47 28.81
CA THR A 366 -24.49 34.00 27.74
C THR A 366 -25.23 33.02 26.82
N VAL A 367 -25.28 33.33 25.53
CA VAL A 367 -25.93 32.49 24.51
C VAL A 367 -24.88 31.69 23.78
N ALA A 368 -25.06 30.37 23.76
CA ALA A 368 -24.21 29.45 23.01
C ALA A 368 -24.42 29.61 21.49
N THR A 369 -23.36 29.92 20.77
CA THR A 369 -23.38 30.09 19.31
C THR A 369 -22.53 29.04 18.58
N ALA A 370 -21.48 28.51 19.22
CA ALA A 370 -20.55 27.59 18.62
C ALA A 370 -21.14 26.17 18.44
N ASN A 371 -21.05 25.66 17.23
CA ASN A 371 -21.23 24.24 16.91
C ASN A 371 -19.84 23.58 16.93
N ILE A 372 -19.66 22.54 17.72
CA ILE A 372 -18.38 21.82 17.82
C ILE A 372 -18.51 20.48 17.12
N LEU A 373 -17.52 20.15 16.29
CA LEU A 373 -17.32 18.82 15.73
C LEU A 373 -15.97 18.27 16.22
N ILE A 374 -16.00 17.08 16.81
CA ILE A 374 -14.78 16.35 17.16
C ILE A 374 -14.75 15.07 16.34
N TYR A 375 -13.71 14.93 15.55
CA TYR A 375 -13.38 13.71 14.80
C TYR A 375 -12.23 12.98 15.46
N PHE A 376 -12.37 11.66 15.60
CA PHE A 376 -11.32 10.79 16.10
C PHE A 376 -11.14 9.58 15.18
N ALA A 377 -9.91 9.33 14.74
CA ALA A 377 -9.49 8.09 14.11
C ALA A 377 -8.34 7.48 14.92
N GLY A 378 -8.50 6.24 15.39
CA GLY A 378 -7.53 5.61 16.26
C GLY A 378 -8.06 4.34 16.93
N HIS A 379 -7.42 3.92 18.01
CA HIS A 379 -7.91 2.81 18.84
C HIS A 379 -8.94 3.26 19.86
N GLY A 380 -9.91 2.37 20.09
CA GLY A 380 -10.84 2.45 21.20
C GLY A 380 -10.59 1.34 22.23
N PHE A 381 -11.01 1.59 23.45
CA PHE A 381 -10.91 0.68 24.57
C PHE A 381 -12.18 0.72 25.41
N VAL A 382 -12.63 -0.43 25.92
CA VAL A 382 -13.75 -0.50 26.88
C VAL A 382 -13.24 -1.14 28.16
N ASP A 383 -13.45 -0.45 29.28
CA ASP A 383 -13.07 -0.96 30.61
C ASP A 383 -14.04 -2.04 31.13
N LEU A 384 -13.78 -2.53 32.33
CA LEU A 384 -14.60 -3.56 32.99
C LEU A 384 -16.01 -3.08 33.35
N ASP A 385 -16.20 -1.78 33.57
CA ASP A 385 -17.48 -1.17 33.88
C ASP A 385 -18.28 -0.85 32.60
N GLY A 386 -17.70 -1.09 31.43
CA GLY A 386 -18.34 -0.90 30.13
C GLY A 386 -18.22 0.52 29.58
N VAL A 387 -17.37 1.34 30.17
CA VAL A 387 -17.11 2.70 29.69
C VAL A 387 -16.17 2.64 28.50
N ALA A 388 -16.50 3.38 27.44
CA ALA A 388 -15.72 3.47 26.21
C ALA A 388 -14.76 4.66 26.25
N TYR A 389 -13.51 4.40 25.86
CA TYR A 389 -12.42 5.35 25.85
C TYR A 389 -11.79 5.45 24.47
N LEU A 390 -11.41 6.66 24.08
CA LEU A 390 -10.54 6.95 22.95
C LEU A 390 -9.09 6.87 23.44
N MET A 391 -8.27 6.07 22.77
CA MET A 391 -6.90 5.81 23.18
C MET A 391 -5.95 6.84 22.54
N PRO A 392 -5.23 7.66 23.32
CA PRO A 392 -4.19 8.53 22.81
C PRO A 392 -2.94 7.74 22.47
N THR A 393 -1.96 8.37 21.83
CA THR A 393 -0.61 7.83 21.72
C THR A 393 0.18 8.06 23.01
N GLY A 394 1.39 7.49 23.10
CA GLY A 394 2.25 7.71 24.27
C GLY A 394 1.77 7.06 25.56
N ILE A 395 0.99 5.98 25.48
CA ILE A 395 0.56 5.21 26.66
C ILE A 395 1.76 4.74 27.48
N ASN A 396 1.77 5.10 28.75
CA ASN A 396 2.79 4.63 29.68
C ASN A 396 2.50 3.19 30.13
N THR A 397 3.27 2.25 29.60
CA THR A 397 3.11 0.81 29.85
C THR A 397 3.84 0.32 31.09
N ALA A 398 4.63 1.17 31.80
CA ALA A 398 5.47 0.77 32.94
C ALA A 398 4.69 0.01 34.05
N ASN A 399 3.42 0.38 34.26
CA ASN A 399 2.54 -0.23 35.25
C ASN A 399 1.45 -1.13 34.66
N ILE A 400 1.56 -1.50 33.37
CA ILE A 400 0.60 -2.37 32.66
C ILE A 400 1.43 -3.54 32.11
N GLU A 401 1.61 -4.57 32.92
CA GLU A 401 2.51 -5.70 32.61
C GLU A 401 2.15 -6.40 31.30
N SER A 402 0.86 -6.53 31.03
CA SER A 402 0.33 -7.14 29.81
C SER A 402 0.73 -6.38 28.54
N LEU A 403 1.11 -5.09 28.65
CA LEU A 403 1.59 -4.25 27.53
C LEU A 403 3.13 -4.13 27.46
N GLN A 404 3.88 -4.77 28.36
CA GLN A 404 5.33 -4.74 28.34
C GLN A 404 5.89 -5.80 27.38
N ALA A 405 6.87 -5.43 26.56
CA ALA A 405 7.55 -6.35 25.66
C ALA A 405 8.35 -7.41 26.46
N GLY A 406 8.31 -8.67 26.01
CA GLY A 406 9.15 -9.75 26.56
C GLY A 406 8.60 -10.50 27.76
N LYS A 407 7.49 -10.10 28.37
CA LYS A 407 6.83 -10.94 29.37
C LYS A 407 5.93 -11.98 28.70
N LYS A 408 6.09 -13.25 29.08
CA LYS A 408 5.35 -14.42 28.59
C LYS A 408 3.84 -14.29 28.92
N GLY A 409 3.10 -13.57 28.11
CA GLY A 409 1.70 -13.89 27.88
C GLY A 409 1.68 -14.68 26.58
N ASN A 410 0.85 -15.72 26.49
CA ASN A 410 0.72 -16.62 25.35
C ASN A 410 1.01 -15.89 24.03
N GLN A 411 1.88 -16.47 23.21
CA GLN A 411 2.25 -15.97 21.87
C GLN A 411 1.10 -16.06 20.86
N GLY A 412 -0.12 -15.96 21.30
CA GLY A 412 -1.36 -15.93 20.55
C GLY A 412 -2.23 -14.75 21.01
N PHE A 413 -1.88 -13.58 20.62
CA PHE A 413 -2.74 -12.56 20.05
C PHE A 413 -3.70 -11.77 20.97
N ASP A 414 -4.30 -12.28 22.02
CA ASP A 414 -5.20 -11.50 22.88
C ASP A 414 -4.48 -10.94 24.12
N ILE A 415 -4.40 -9.62 24.23
CA ILE A 415 -3.91 -8.97 25.45
C ILE A 415 -5.10 -8.72 26.37
N VAL A 416 -5.26 -9.60 27.36
CA VAL A 416 -6.32 -9.48 28.36
C VAL A 416 -5.77 -8.75 29.60
N LEU A 417 -6.35 -7.59 29.88
CA LEU A 417 -5.98 -6.77 31.03
C LEU A 417 -6.70 -7.25 32.30
N SER A 418 -5.95 -7.39 33.37
CA SER A 418 -6.52 -7.53 34.72
C SER A 418 -7.32 -6.27 35.11
N LYS A 419 -8.15 -6.37 36.16
CA LYS A 419 -8.94 -5.23 36.66
C LYS A 419 -8.08 -4.01 36.98
N LYS A 420 -6.91 -4.22 37.57
CA LYS A 420 -5.98 -3.15 37.92
C LYS A 420 -5.36 -2.50 36.69
N GLU A 421 -4.97 -3.30 35.71
CA GLU A 421 -4.39 -2.82 34.45
C GLU A 421 -5.41 -2.09 33.58
N SER A 422 -6.64 -2.63 33.49
CA SER A 422 -7.75 -1.98 32.80
C SER A 422 -8.03 -0.57 33.36
N LYS A 423 -8.03 -0.42 34.69
CA LYS A 423 -8.19 0.89 35.33
C LYS A 423 -7.02 1.83 35.01
N ARG A 424 -5.78 1.33 35.06
CA ARG A 424 -4.57 2.13 34.75
C ARG A 424 -4.52 2.58 33.28
N LEU A 425 -5.03 1.75 32.36
CA LEU A 425 -5.15 2.15 30.97
C LEU A 425 -6.26 3.20 30.79
N ALA A 426 -7.41 2.99 31.43
CA ALA A 426 -8.54 3.92 31.38
C ALA A 426 -8.17 5.32 31.90
N GLU A 427 -7.35 5.40 32.97
CA GLU A 427 -6.84 6.67 33.52
C GLU A 427 -5.94 7.45 32.52
N GLN A 428 -5.40 6.80 31.50
CA GLN A 428 -4.56 7.41 30.46
C GLN A 428 -5.35 7.69 29.17
N CYS A 429 -6.63 7.33 29.11
CA CYS A 429 -7.47 7.44 27.92
C CYS A 429 -8.60 8.44 28.13
N LEU A 430 -9.14 8.97 27.04
CA LEU A 430 -10.23 9.93 27.06
C LEU A 430 -11.57 9.21 26.94
N SER A 431 -12.38 9.17 28.00
CA SER A 431 -13.73 8.57 27.92
C SER A 431 -14.64 9.43 27.03
N ILE A 432 -15.49 8.77 26.22
CA ILE A 432 -16.49 9.46 25.38
C ILE A 432 -17.44 10.29 26.23
N GLU A 433 -17.91 9.73 27.35
CA GLU A 433 -18.80 10.45 28.28
C GLU A 433 -18.08 11.65 28.93
N GLY A 434 -16.81 11.47 29.33
CA GLY A 434 -15.97 12.52 29.89
C GLY A 434 -15.70 13.64 28.90
N LEU A 435 -15.41 13.30 27.63
CA LEU A 435 -15.26 14.28 26.56
C LEU A 435 -16.53 15.11 26.38
N CYS A 436 -17.69 14.46 26.28
CA CYS A 436 -18.98 15.16 26.16
C CYS A 436 -19.30 16.05 27.37
N SER A 437 -18.93 15.63 28.58
CA SER A 437 -19.22 16.40 29.79
C SER A 437 -18.39 17.70 29.91
N ARG A 438 -17.21 17.73 29.31
CA ARG A 438 -16.33 18.93 29.32
C ARG A 438 -16.91 20.10 28.54
N PHE A 439 -17.68 19.83 27.49
CA PHE A 439 -18.37 20.85 26.70
C PHE A 439 -19.76 21.15 27.26
N ASN A 440 -19.88 21.32 28.59
CA ASN A 440 -21.14 21.58 29.26
C ASN A 440 -21.56 23.05 29.08
N ALA A 441 -22.81 23.27 28.65
CA ALA A 441 -23.36 24.60 28.40
C ALA A 441 -23.30 25.58 29.61
N LYS A 442 -23.13 25.08 30.84
CA LYS A 442 -22.90 25.93 32.03
C LYS A 442 -21.45 26.39 32.18
N VAL A 443 -20.50 25.69 31.52
CA VAL A 443 -19.06 25.97 31.60
C VAL A 443 -18.57 26.49 30.26
N LEU A 444 -19.06 25.93 29.16
CA LEU A 444 -18.70 26.30 27.79
C LEU A 444 -19.97 26.52 26.98
N PRO A 445 -20.14 27.70 26.36
CA PRO A 445 -21.33 28.05 25.60
C PRO A 445 -21.36 27.34 24.24
N VAL A 446 -21.55 26.00 24.23
CA VAL A 446 -21.64 25.16 23.04
C VAL A 446 -23.10 24.91 22.69
N LYS A 447 -23.49 25.25 21.46
CA LYS A 447 -24.85 25.04 20.94
C LYS A 447 -25.12 23.55 20.67
N ASN A 448 -24.20 22.91 19.96
CA ASN A 448 -24.25 21.48 19.62
C ASN A 448 -22.84 20.88 19.64
N LEU A 449 -22.74 19.61 20.01
CA LEU A 449 -21.53 18.80 19.91
C LEU A 449 -21.79 17.58 19.04
N THR A 450 -21.02 17.47 17.95
CA THR A 450 -21.02 16.29 17.07
C THR A 450 -19.72 15.52 17.24
N LEU A 451 -19.81 14.23 17.53
CA LEU A 451 -18.68 13.33 17.58
C LEU A 451 -18.73 12.38 16.37
N VAL A 452 -17.60 12.23 15.68
CA VAL A 452 -17.40 11.22 14.64
C VAL A 452 -16.20 10.39 15.07
N VAL A 453 -16.43 9.10 15.34
CA VAL A 453 -15.40 8.23 15.92
C VAL A 453 -15.19 7.02 15.03
N ASP A 454 -14.06 6.98 14.35
CA ASP A 454 -13.63 5.85 13.53
C ASP A 454 -12.64 4.98 14.32
N ALA A 455 -13.18 4.20 15.25
CA ALA A 455 -12.46 3.34 16.16
C ALA A 455 -13.25 2.09 16.52
N SER A 456 -12.53 0.99 16.82
CA SER A 456 -13.08 -0.25 17.39
C SER A 456 -13.04 -0.21 18.91
N PHE A 457 -14.06 -0.82 19.55
CA PHE A 457 -14.14 -0.92 21.02
C PHE A 457 -14.19 -2.36 21.52
N ASN A 458 -14.12 -3.34 20.63
CA ASN A 458 -14.27 -4.77 20.96
C ASN A 458 -12.96 -5.50 21.29
N GLY A 459 -11.84 -4.79 21.31
CA GLY A 459 -10.51 -5.37 21.52
C GLY A 459 -9.86 -5.89 20.24
N THR A 460 -10.30 -5.39 19.08
CA THR A 460 -9.72 -5.70 17.77
C THR A 460 -9.31 -4.39 17.10
N GLY A 461 -8.09 -4.36 16.54
CA GLY A 461 -7.61 -3.22 15.78
C GLY A 461 -8.29 -3.10 14.41
N ARG A 462 -8.08 -1.96 13.74
CA ARG A 462 -8.65 -1.67 12.40
C ARG A 462 -8.15 -2.65 11.32
N ASP A 463 -6.99 -3.27 11.52
CA ASP A 463 -6.42 -4.32 10.65
C ASP A 463 -7.01 -5.73 10.93
N GLY A 464 -7.97 -5.83 11.84
CA GLY A 464 -8.58 -7.09 12.24
C GLY A 464 -7.75 -7.91 13.25
N LYS A 465 -6.57 -7.41 13.64
CA LYS A 465 -5.75 -8.10 14.64
C LYS A 465 -6.20 -7.80 16.06
N PRO A 466 -5.96 -8.74 16.98
CA PRO A 466 -6.26 -8.52 18.39
C PRO A 466 -5.57 -7.27 18.95
N LEU A 467 -6.35 -6.50 19.68
CA LEU A 467 -5.95 -5.37 20.47
C LEU A 467 -6.19 -5.69 21.95
N VAL A 468 -5.79 -4.82 22.83
CA VAL A 468 -6.02 -4.92 24.25
C VAL A 468 -7.51 -4.94 24.62
N ARG A 469 -7.93 -5.87 25.46
CA ARG A 469 -9.28 -5.95 26.02
C ARG A 469 -9.25 -6.19 27.54
N SER A 470 -10.29 -5.78 28.23
CA SER A 470 -10.46 -6.07 29.66
C SER A 470 -10.95 -7.50 29.89
N ASP A 471 -10.45 -8.18 30.94
CA ASP A 471 -10.91 -9.52 31.34
C ASP A 471 -12.34 -9.45 31.88
N ARG A 472 -13.29 -9.84 31.07
CA ARG A 472 -14.71 -9.93 31.43
C ARG A 472 -15.06 -11.41 31.58
N LYS A 473 -15.31 -11.84 32.79
CA LYS A 473 -15.85 -13.20 33.07
C LYS A 473 -17.28 -13.41 32.58
N ASP A 474 -17.98 -12.34 32.20
CA ASP A 474 -19.39 -12.36 31.78
C ASP A 474 -19.53 -11.84 30.34
N GLU A 475 -19.37 -12.73 29.36
CA GLU A 475 -19.65 -12.41 27.93
C GLU A 475 -21.15 -12.08 27.67
N GLY A 476 -22.04 -12.29 28.65
CA GLY A 476 -23.47 -12.07 28.51
C GLY A 476 -23.96 -10.67 28.91
N LYS A 477 -23.18 -9.84 29.58
CA LYS A 477 -23.59 -8.47 29.91
C LYS A 477 -23.47 -7.57 28.68
N LYS A 478 -24.62 -7.06 28.20
CA LYS A 478 -24.66 -6.06 27.12
C LYS A 478 -23.72 -4.91 27.48
N ARG A 479 -22.77 -4.61 26.60
CA ARG A 479 -21.90 -3.45 26.71
C ARG A 479 -22.77 -2.20 26.77
N ARG A 480 -22.52 -1.34 27.74
CA ARG A 480 -23.33 -0.14 27.97
C ARG A 480 -23.04 0.86 26.84
N LYS A 481 -24.07 1.28 26.12
CA LYS A 481 -23.95 2.42 25.22
C LYS A 481 -23.63 3.67 26.04
N PRO A 482 -22.78 4.60 25.55
CA PRO A 482 -22.47 5.82 26.30
C PRO A 482 -23.73 6.63 26.53
N THR A 483 -23.84 7.21 27.73
CA THR A 483 -24.88 8.18 28.04
C THR A 483 -24.37 9.55 27.59
N LEU A 484 -24.92 10.04 26.49
CA LEU A 484 -24.52 11.33 25.96
C LEU A 484 -25.34 12.45 26.64
N ARG A 485 -24.73 13.62 26.76
CA ARG A 485 -25.39 14.87 27.12
C ARG A 485 -26.53 15.18 26.14
N SER A 486 -27.52 15.94 26.56
CA SER A 486 -28.77 16.17 25.82
C SER A 486 -28.58 16.75 24.41
N ASP A 487 -27.54 17.51 24.18
CA ASP A 487 -27.21 18.26 22.94
C ASP A 487 -26.02 17.67 22.17
N VAL A 488 -25.76 16.38 22.33
CA VAL A 488 -24.69 15.66 21.66
C VAL A 488 -25.24 14.63 20.69
N VAL A 489 -24.63 14.54 19.51
CA VAL A 489 -24.80 13.46 18.53
C VAL A 489 -23.45 12.79 18.32
N ALA A 490 -23.42 11.46 18.30
CA ALA A 490 -22.23 10.69 18.02
C ALA A 490 -22.48 9.69 16.90
N MET A 491 -21.55 9.64 15.94
CA MET A 491 -21.45 8.66 14.87
C MET A 491 -20.24 7.78 15.14
N LEU A 492 -20.45 6.50 15.44
CA LEU A 492 -19.39 5.55 15.73
C LEU A 492 -19.27 4.55 14.59
N ALA A 493 -18.03 4.24 14.19
CA ALA A 493 -17.74 3.34 13.08
C ALA A 493 -18.27 1.92 13.31
N ALA A 494 -18.36 1.48 14.57
CA ALA A 494 -18.87 0.16 14.90
C ALA A 494 -19.62 0.15 16.23
N ASP A 495 -20.56 -0.79 16.37
CA ASP A 495 -21.08 -1.21 17.66
C ASP A 495 -19.94 -1.73 18.55
N TYR A 496 -20.06 -1.61 19.85
CA TYR A 496 -19.01 -2.01 20.80
C TYR A 496 -18.67 -3.51 20.78
N SER A 497 -19.46 -4.32 20.10
CA SER A 497 -19.20 -5.73 19.89
C SER A 497 -18.53 -6.05 18.55
N LYS A 498 -18.42 -5.05 17.67
CA LYS A 498 -17.93 -5.22 16.30
C LYS A 498 -16.65 -4.42 16.05
N THR A 499 -15.92 -4.81 15.02
CA THR A 499 -14.70 -4.14 14.60
C THR A 499 -15.00 -3.03 13.61
N ALA A 500 -14.34 -1.88 13.77
CA ALA A 500 -14.22 -0.86 12.75
C ALA A 500 -12.98 -1.18 11.91
N PHE A 501 -13.20 -1.63 10.67
CA PHE A 501 -12.13 -2.09 9.79
C PHE A 501 -11.53 -0.97 8.94
N ALA A 502 -10.31 -1.22 8.45
CA ALA A 502 -9.73 -0.48 7.35
C ALA A 502 -10.39 -0.88 6.03
N PHE A 503 -10.64 0.09 5.17
CA PHE A 503 -11.02 -0.09 3.78
C PHE A 503 -9.76 -0.04 2.91
N ASP A 504 -8.99 -1.14 2.93
CA ASP A 504 -7.63 -1.21 2.38
C ASP A 504 -7.54 -0.73 0.93
N GLN A 505 -8.54 -1.06 0.10
CA GLN A 505 -8.60 -0.64 -1.31
C GLN A 505 -8.63 0.88 -1.49
N HIS A 506 -9.10 1.61 -0.49
CA HIS A 506 -9.20 3.06 -0.51
C HIS A 506 -8.31 3.74 0.53
N GLN A 507 -7.55 2.98 1.32
CA GLN A 507 -6.64 3.42 2.38
C GLN A 507 -7.27 4.39 3.39
N HIS A 508 -8.49 4.08 3.81
CA HIS A 508 -9.28 4.80 4.81
C HIS A 508 -9.91 3.83 5.82
N GLY A 509 -10.49 4.37 6.88
CA GLY A 509 -11.51 3.65 7.64
C GLY A 509 -12.83 3.62 6.85
N PHE A 510 -13.61 2.55 7.00
CA PHE A 510 -14.91 2.45 6.32
C PHE A 510 -15.84 3.62 6.65
N LEU A 511 -15.94 4.01 7.94
CA LEU A 511 -16.80 5.13 8.32
C LEU A 511 -16.37 6.42 7.64
N THR A 512 -15.08 6.75 7.72
CA THR A 512 -14.52 7.98 7.14
C THR A 512 -14.74 8.01 5.64
N TYR A 513 -14.42 6.92 4.93
CA TYR A 513 -14.61 6.85 3.48
C TYR A 513 -16.07 7.09 3.08
N PHE A 514 -17.03 6.38 3.67
CA PHE A 514 -18.44 6.51 3.29
C PHE A 514 -19.07 7.82 3.74
N LEU A 515 -18.64 8.38 4.88
CA LEU A 515 -19.05 9.71 5.30
C LEU A 515 -18.62 10.79 4.29
N LEU A 516 -17.35 10.79 3.92
CA LEU A 516 -16.83 11.77 2.97
C LEU A 516 -17.36 11.55 1.55
N LYS A 517 -17.59 10.29 1.16
CA LYS A 517 -18.24 9.96 -0.11
C LYS A 517 -19.67 10.49 -0.17
N GLU A 518 -20.42 10.40 0.92
CA GLU A 518 -21.77 10.94 0.96
C GLU A 518 -21.75 12.48 0.92
N VAL A 519 -20.87 13.13 1.67
CA VAL A 519 -20.68 14.59 1.60
C VAL A 519 -20.35 15.03 0.16
N LYS A 520 -19.48 14.29 -0.53
CA LYS A 520 -19.11 14.57 -1.92
C LYS A 520 -20.30 14.44 -2.87
N LEU A 521 -21.07 13.36 -2.75
CA LEU A 521 -22.23 13.08 -3.61
C LEU A 521 -23.34 14.12 -3.44
N GLN A 522 -23.55 14.60 -2.23
CA GLN A 522 -24.58 15.60 -1.93
C GLN A 522 -24.18 17.00 -2.39
N GLY A 523 -22.88 17.34 -2.41
CA GLY A 523 -22.43 18.70 -2.68
C GLY A 523 -23.17 19.70 -1.78
N ASP A 524 -23.63 20.83 -2.31
CA ASP A 524 -24.34 21.85 -1.52
C ASP A 524 -25.71 21.37 -0.95
N ASN A 525 -26.27 20.25 -1.44
CA ASN A 525 -27.47 19.68 -0.84
C ASN A 525 -27.23 19.15 0.58
N ILE A 526 -25.95 18.87 0.95
CA ILE A 526 -25.56 18.44 2.29
C ILE A 526 -26.11 19.38 3.39
N PHE A 527 -26.22 20.68 3.13
CA PHE A 527 -26.74 21.67 4.08
C PHE A 527 -28.25 21.59 4.30
N ARG A 528 -28.97 20.79 3.50
CA ARG A 528 -30.40 20.52 3.67
C ARG A 528 -30.67 19.27 4.49
N LEU A 529 -29.66 18.37 4.57
CA LEU A 529 -29.76 17.12 5.30
C LEU A 529 -29.65 17.33 6.80
N THR A 530 -30.29 16.44 7.52
CA THR A 530 -30.03 16.27 8.95
C THR A 530 -28.85 15.34 9.17
N TYR A 531 -28.28 15.36 10.37
CA TYR A 531 -27.24 14.39 10.73
C TYR A 531 -27.75 12.95 10.68
N GLN A 532 -29.05 12.74 10.95
CA GLN A 532 -29.65 11.41 10.85
C GLN A 532 -29.72 10.94 9.40
N ASP A 533 -30.23 11.77 8.48
CA ASP A 533 -30.31 11.42 7.06
C ASP A 533 -28.93 11.04 6.49
N LEU A 534 -27.91 11.85 6.81
CA LEU A 534 -26.53 11.59 6.41
C LEU A 534 -26.03 10.27 7.00
N PHE A 535 -26.21 10.07 8.30
CA PHE A 535 -25.69 8.89 9.00
C PHE A 535 -26.36 7.59 8.54
N GLU A 536 -27.68 7.58 8.36
CA GLU A 536 -28.41 6.39 7.92
C GLU A 536 -27.94 5.92 6.53
N GLU A 537 -27.71 6.86 5.61
CA GLU A 537 -27.18 6.51 4.29
C GLU A 537 -25.73 6.02 4.35
N VAL A 538 -24.90 6.65 5.17
CA VAL A 538 -23.52 6.21 5.44
C VAL A 538 -23.51 4.80 6.01
N ALA A 539 -24.29 4.55 7.07
CA ALA A 539 -24.36 3.25 7.74
C ALA A 539 -24.84 2.13 6.79
N ARG A 540 -25.84 2.44 5.96
CA ARG A 540 -26.37 1.51 4.95
C ARG A 540 -25.31 1.12 3.90
N LYS A 541 -24.59 2.10 3.35
CA LYS A 541 -23.55 1.87 2.33
C LYS A 541 -22.35 1.13 2.93
N LEU A 542 -21.90 1.56 4.11
CA LEU A 542 -20.82 0.95 4.84
C LEU A 542 -21.12 -0.52 5.16
N GLY A 543 -22.31 -0.80 5.72
CA GLY A 543 -22.70 -2.16 6.08
C GLY A 543 -22.75 -3.10 4.87
N LYS A 544 -23.26 -2.61 3.73
CA LYS A 544 -23.29 -3.38 2.48
C LYS A 544 -21.88 -3.70 1.99
N GLU A 545 -21.01 -2.70 1.91
CA GLU A 545 -19.66 -2.88 1.37
C GLU A 545 -18.78 -3.73 2.27
N SER A 546 -18.81 -3.49 3.58
CA SER A 546 -18.04 -4.29 4.54
C SER A 546 -18.45 -5.76 4.52
N ALA A 547 -19.75 -6.05 4.33
CA ALA A 547 -20.24 -7.41 4.18
C ALA A 547 -19.72 -8.09 2.89
N LEU A 548 -19.66 -7.37 1.76
CA LEU A 548 -19.09 -7.87 0.51
C LEU A 548 -17.62 -8.25 0.63
N GLN A 549 -16.88 -7.60 1.54
CA GLN A 549 -15.48 -7.89 1.83
C GLN A 549 -15.28 -8.89 2.98
N ASN A 550 -16.32 -9.57 3.43
CA ASN A 550 -16.30 -10.44 4.61
C ASN A 550 -15.85 -9.75 5.91
N ARG A 551 -16.03 -8.43 5.99
CA ARG A 551 -15.72 -7.58 7.14
C ARG A 551 -17.01 -6.98 7.68
N TRP A 552 -17.73 -7.72 8.53
CA TRP A 552 -19.01 -7.31 9.06
C TRP A 552 -18.88 -6.12 10.02
N GLN A 553 -19.11 -4.92 9.52
CA GLN A 553 -19.07 -3.69 10.27
C GLN A 553 -20.46 -3.03 10.27
N GLU A 554 -20.88 -2.55 11.43
CA GLU A 554 -22.17 -1.90 11.63
C GLU A 554 -21.96 -0.59 12.39
N ALA A 555 -22.03 0.52 11.67
CA ALA A 555 -21.94 1.83 12.27
C ALA A 555 -23.18 2.13 13.12
N ILE A 556 -22.99 2.83 14.22
CA ILE A 556 -24.08 3.22 15.12
C ILE A 556 -24.14 4.73 15.33
N GLY A 557 -25.35 5.28 15.32
CA GLY A 557 -25.66 6.65 15.73
C GLY A 557 -26.21 6.68 17.16
N ILE A 558 -25.77 7.62 17.96
CA ILE A 558 -26.23 7.82 19.32
C ILE A 558 -26.56 9.31 19.49
N ALA A 559 -27.76 9.61 20.02
CA ALA A 559 -28.18 10.97 20.31
C ALA A 559 -28.49 11.17 21.78
N GLY A 560 -28.08 12.30 22.32
CA GLY A 560 -28.40 12.71 23.68
C GLY A 560 -29.87 13.10 23.85
N GLY A 561 -30.31 13.35 25.10
CA GLY A 561 -31.74 13.51 25.46
C GLY A 561 -32.51 14.55 24.65
N LYS A 562 -31.88 15.67 24.26
CA LYS A 562 -32.50 16.69 23.40
C LYS A 562 -32.76 16.19 21.97
N TYR A 563 -31.95 15.27 21.48
CA TYR A 563 -32.01 14.73 20.12
C TYR A 563 -32.41 13.25 20.08
N LYS A 564 -32.75 12.63 21.24
CA LYS A 564 -33.06 11.21 21.34
C LYS A 564 -34.19 10.77 20.41
N GLU A 565 -35.16 11.64 20.20
CA GLU A 565 -36.30 11.44 19.31
C GLU A 565 -36.28 12.41 18.11
N GLY A 566 -35.30 13.29 18.01
CA GLY A 566 -35.31 14.40 17.08
C GLY A 566 -33.94 14.84 16.53
N TRP A 567 -32.90 13.98 16.58
CA TRP A 567 -31.62 14.33 15.94
C TRP A 567 -31.75 14.43 14.41
N GLN A 568 -32.79 13.84 13.83
CA GLN A 568 -33.25 14.07 12.48
C GLN A 568 -33.60 15.54 12.17
N GLN A 569 -33.81 16.36 13.20
CA GLN A 569 -34.05 17.80 13.03
C GLN A 569 -32.75 18.64 13.09
N LEU A 570 -31.65 18.07 13.58
CA LEU A 570 -30.36 18.74 13.64
C LEU A 570 -29.71 18.76 12.26
N LYS A 571 -29.73 19.92 11.61
CA LYS A 571 -29.10 20.10 10.30
C LYS A 571 -27.59 20.25 10.42
N ILE A 572 -26.89 19.88 9.36
CA ILE A 572 -25.42 20.03 9.24
C ILE A 572 -25.02 21.52 9.29
N LYS A 573 -25.89 22.39 8.82
CA LYS A 573 -25.81 23.83 9.04
C LYS A 573 -27.17 24.32 9.52
N ASN A 574 -27.20 24.90 10.72
CA ASN A 574 -28.40 25.51 11.31
C ASN A 574 -28.38 27.02 11.13
#